data_70fd954f468a986d9f102c2f1a97e7ca
#
_entry.id   70fd954f468a986d9f102c2f1a97e7ca
#
_cell.length_a   1.000
_cell.length_b   1.000
_cell.length_c   1.000
_cell.angle_alpha   90.00
_cell.angle_beta   90.00
_cell.angle_gamma   90.00
#
_symmetry.space_group_name_H-M   'P 1'
#
loop_
_entity.id
_entity.type
_entity.pdbx_description
1 polymer ?
#
loop_
_entity_poly.entity_id
_entity_poly.type
_entity_poly.pdbx_seq_one_letter_code
_entity_poly.pdbx_strand_id
1 'polypeptide(L)'
;MAVSISHLGYRKLSRVIFEWQAADRASLLALFILLEVSSHWLWCLFVWWRQDIYGSYVNMDVLYPLWIGLTLMVLFFSWMVSRLSPIRKDTDSLYKWQAIIVTLYSLYIAVVILVMGHSSLVAGVSLVGGAMLGMMLIRRRYVWKAFLGHIVLIFLVTLVPYFGLTIPNLRQMTMSSFPLDGYSYLTYSYLTYSEMTSIENAISASIFKNGILSWETFNQLRLSSAFFWRTTHIYMALPKAIFIIYMFRTLLLILDNSKAEIMQYANQDELTQLKSRRYGLTQMQQALLAMGDKQDFSVILLDLDWFKNINDNYGHDVGDQVLSEVAQTLLNSLSEESIVSRYGGEEFLIVLPDTQHDSAMTIAKQLRQDIAQHVIKSDDGTDFNITASIGVYTLTHEERARIQSEYRALALEESSQPLAETQKSRRQEADINKARTDKTSINKASTNKASTQKESSQKTRAQKRISHRRKRAATEILKAQLPSDICQRLICIADKALYEAKDRGRNQVVSANAVLAAEKDKIAVLYATS
;
A
#
# COMPACT_ATOMS: atom_id res chain seq x y z
N MET A 1 -22.44 15.62 18.24
CA MET A 1 -21.35 16.48 18.73
C MET A 1 -20.01 15.77 18.94
N ALA A 2 -19.96 14.54 19.42
CA ALA A 2 -18.70 13.78 19.61
C ALA A 2 -17.92 13.45 18.31
N VAL A 3 -18.58 13.30 17.17
CA VAL A 3 -17.96 13.03 15.86
C VAL A 3 -17.21 14.25 15.31
N SER A 4 -17.63 15.48 15.67
CA SER A 4 -17.02 16.72 15.18
C SER A 4 -15.66 17.02 15.82
N ILE A 5 -15.46 16.66 17.11
CA ILE A 5 -14.21 16.94 17.84
C ILE A 5 -13.09 16.00 17.37
N SER A 6 -13.41 14.74 17.07
CA SER A 6 -12.45 13.77 16.52
C SER A 6 -11.96 14.17 15.12
N HIS A 7 -12.85 14.71 14.28
CA HIS A 7 -12.50 15.18 12.93
C HIS A 7 -11.61 16.43 12.92
N LEU A 8 -11.79 17.36 13.86
CA LEU A 8 -10.95 18.57 13.94
C LEU A 8 -9.53 18.24 14.44
N GLY A 9 -9.42 17.37 15.42
CA GLY A 9 -8.13 16.85 15.91
C GLY A 9 -7.41 16.05 14.85
N TYR A 10 -8.13 15.22 14.09
CA TYR A 10 -7.61 14.42 13.00
C TYR A 10 -7.08 15.26 11.83
N ARG A 11 -7.82 16.28 11.36
CA ARG A 11 -7.37 17.19 10.28
C ARG A 11 -6.12 17.99 10.70
N LYS A 12 -6.04 18.43 11.96
CA LYS A 12 -4.85 19.11 12.48
C LYS A 12 -3.66 18.17 12.55
N LEU A 13 -3.87 16.94 13.03
CA LEU A 13 -2.84 15.92 13.16
C LEU A 13 -2.41 15.41 11.78
N SER A 14 -3.32 15.18 10.84
CA SER A 14 -2.99 14.73 9.49
C SER A 14 -2.17 15.79 8.76
N ARG A 15 -2.54 17.06 8.82
CA ARG A 15 -1.78 18.15 8.19
C ARG A 15 -0.37 18.26 8.78
N VAL A 16 -0.23 18.13 10.10
CA VAL A 16 1.07 18.11 10.78
C VAL A 16 1.91 16.91 10.36
N ILE A 17 1.30 15.73 10.17
CA ILE A 17 2.00 14.50 9.80
C ILE A 17 2.38 14.47 8.31
N PHE A 18 1.58 15.07 7.42
CA PHE A 18 1.92 15.23 5.99
C PHE A 18 3.09 16.17 5.76
N GLU A 19 3.18 17.23 6.54
CA GLU A 19 4.31 18.13 6.55
C GLU A 19 5.50 17.59 7.35
N TRP A 20 5.35 16.40 7.96
CA TRP A 20 6.37 15.80 8.80
C TRP A 20 7.64 15.49 8.02
N GLN A 21 8.60 16.33 8.25
CA GLN A 21 9.97 16.10 7.85
C GLN A 21 10.54 14.88 8.62
N ALA A 22 11.64 14.34 8.13
CA ALA A 22 12.29 13.19 8.78
C ALA A 22 12.69 13.47 10.25
N ALA A 23 12.91 14.74 10.62
CA ALA A 23 13.18 15.19 11.99
C ALA A 23 11.96 15.01 12.93
N ASP A 24 10.76 15.36 12.47
CA ASP A 24 9.53 15.25 13.26
C ASP A 24 9.20 13.77 13.54
N ARG A 25 9.43 12.90 12.57
CA ARG A 25 9.27 11.44 12.74
C ARG A 25 10.28 10.88 13.75
N ALA A 26 11.54 11.33 13.70
CA ALA A 26 12.55 10.94 14.69
C ALA A 26 12.22 11.45 16.09
N SER A 27 11.68 12.68 16.20
CA SER A 27 11.22 13.25 17.48
C SER A 27 10.05 12.46 18.08
N LEU A 28 9.10 12.01 17.28
CA LEU A 28 8.01 11.14 17.75
C LEU A 28 8.53 9.81 18.29
N LEU A 29 9.49 9.20 17.60
CA LEU A 29 10.11 7.96 18.09
C LEU A 29 10.84 8.19 19.40
N ALA A 30 11.61 9.30 19.51
CA ALA A 30 12.30 9.67 20.75
C ALA A 30 11.30 9.91 21.91
N LEU A 31 10.17 10.55 21.64
CA LEU A 31 9.09 10.75 22.63
C LEU A 31 8.47 9.40 23.07
N PHE A 32 8.24 8.48 22.14
CA PHE A 32 7.76 7.14 22.49
C PHE A 32 8.74 6.42 23.41
N ILE A 33 10.03 6.44 23.08
CA ILE A 33 11.07 5.81 23.90
C ILE A 33 11.12 6.49 25.28
N LEU A 34 11.03 7.83 25.34
CA LEU A 34 11.00 8.58 26.59
C LEU A 34 9.83 8.13 27.50
N LEU A 35 8.62 8.00 26.94
CA LEU A 35 7.45 7.55 27.69
C LEU A 35 7.62 6.11 28.20
N GLU A 36 8.19 5.22 27.36
CA GLU A 36 8.46 3.85 27.74
C GLU A 36 9.49 3.76 28.87
N VAL A 37 10.63 4.42 28.73
CA VAL A 37 11.70 4.42 29.75
C VAL A 37 11.23 5.08 31.05
N SER A 38 10.44 6.16 30.95
CA SER A 38 9.85 6.83 32.13
C SER A 38 8.88 5.94 32.89
N SER A 39 8.10 5.09 32.19
CA SER A 39 7.20 4.12 32.85
C SER A 39 7.99 3.09 33.67
N HIS A 40 9.13 2.63 33.16
CA HIS A 40 10.01 1.70 33.88
C HIS A 40 10.74 2.41 35.03
N TRP A 41 11.11 3.64 34.85
CA TRP A 41 11.71 4.46 35.92
C TRP A 41 10.74 4.66 37.10
N LEU A 42 9.48 5.00 36.80
CA LEU A 42 8.42 5.11 37.81
C LEU A 42 8.17 3.79 38.54
N TRP A 43 8.23 2.65 37.84
CA TRP A 43 8.14 1.35 38.47
C TRP A 43 9.31 1.10 39.43
N CYS A 44 10.54 1.44 39.07
CA CYS A 44 11.68 1.32 39.98
C CYS A 44 11.48 2.19 41.24
N LEU A 45 10.99 3.44 41.08
CA LEU A 45 10.64 4.31 42.18
C LEU A 45 9.56 3.72 43.09
N PHE A 46 8.52 3.11 42.50
CA PHE A 46 7.46 2.44 43.25
C PHE A 46 7.99 1.24 44.03
N VAL A 47 8.83 0.40 43.47
CA VAL A 47 9.45 -0.75 44.16
C VAL A 47 10.36 -0.26 45.29
N TRP A 48 11.16 0.78 45.08
CA TRP A 48 12.01 1.38 46.12
C TRP A 48 11.17 1.97 47.26
N TRP A 49 10.10 2.71 46.94
CA TRP A 49 9.21 3.29 47.93
C TRP A 49 8.53 2.23 48.81
N ARG A 50 8.20 1.07 48.22
CA ARG A 50 7.56 -0.06 48.91
C ARG A 50 8.53 -1.23 49.11
N GLN A 51 9.80 -0.93 49.35
CA GLN A 51 10.82 -1.97 49.54
C GLN A 51 10.56 -2.87 50.78
N ASP A 52 9.79 -2.38 51.75
CA ASP A 52 9.29 -3.09 52.89
C ASP A 52 8.49 -4.33 52.52
N ILE A 53 7.73 -4.28 51.42
CA ILE A 53 6.90 -5.38 50.92
C ILE A 53 7.59 -6.10 49.78
N TYR A 54 8.12 -5.37 48.81
CA TYR A 54 8.58 -5.94 47.54
C TYR A 54 10.08 -6.24 47.50
N GLY A 55 10.83 -5.84 48.52
CA GLY A 55 12.26 -6.12 48.60
C GLY A 55 12.62 -7.61 48.65
N SER A 56 11.66 -8.46 49.07
CA SER A 56 11.82 -9.91 49.02
C SER A 56 11.55 -10.51 47.63
N TYR A 57 10.91 -9.78 46.71
CA TYR A 57 10.54 -10.25 45.38
C TYR A 57 11.45 -9.74 44.28
N VAL A 58 12.15 -8.62 44.52
CA VAL A 58 12.99 -7.93 43.59
C VAL A 58 14.45 -7.89 44.05
N ASN A 59 15.35 -8.30 43.19
CA ASN A 59 16.79 -8.23 43.48
C ASN A 59 17.25 -6.77 43.45
N MET A 60 17.53 -6.21 44.62
CA MET A 60 17.92 -4.81 44.76
C MET A 60 19.30 -4.53 44.18
N ASP A 61 20.21 -5.48 44.17
CA ASP A 61 21.55 -5.34 43.57
C ASP A 61 21.47 -5.17 42.04
N VAL A 62 20.41 -5.70 41.43
CA VAL A 62 20.13 -5.52 40.00
C VAL A 62 19.25 -4.27 39.77
N LEU A 63 18.33 -3.95 40.68
CA LEU A 63 17.40 -2.83 40.56
C LEU A 63 18.13 -1.48 40.56
N TYR A 64 19.08 -1.25 41.47
CA TYR A 64 19.74 0.05 41.60
C TYR A 64 20.56 0.42 40.36
N PRO A 65 21.44 -0.43 39.81
CA PRO A 65 22.15 -0.14 38.55
C PRO A 65 21.18 0.08 37.39
N LEU A 66 20.10 -0.71 37.28
CA LEU A 66 19.08 -0.54 36.27
C LEU A 66 18.42 0.83 36.39
N TRP A 67 18.04 1.27 37.59
CA TRP A 67 17.37 2.55 37.85
C TRP A 67 18.28 3.74 37.51
N ILE A 68 19.57 3.66 37.83
CA ILE A 68 20.58 4.65 37.41
C ILE A 68 20.63 4.76 35.88
N GLY A 69 20.73 3.63 35.18
CA GLY A 69 20.74 3.59 33.73
C GLY A 69 19.47 4.19 33.12
N LEU A 70 18.30 3.85 33.65
CA LEU A 70 17.00 4.44 33.23
C LEU A 70 16.96 5.94 33.46
N THR A 71 17.51 6.45 34.58
CA THR A 71 17.57 7.89 34.87
C THR A 71 18.39 8.61 33.81
N LEU A 72 19.55 8.09 33.46
CA LEU A 72 20.40 8.66 32.40
C LEU A 72 19.68 8.66 31.04
N MET A 73 18.93 7.60 30.72
CA MET A 73 18.16 7.52 29.49
C MET A 73 17.00 8.52 29.47
N VAL A 74 16.25 8.67 30.57
CA VAL A 74 15.17 9.68 30.66
C VAL A 74 15.72 11.09 30.43
N LEU A 75 16.83 11.43 31.06
CA LEU A 75 17.49 12.73 30.86
C LEU A 75 17.94 12.92 29.40
N PHE A 76 18.58 11.92 28.83
CA PHE A 76 19.06 11.96 27.45
C PHE A 76 17.92 12.13 26.45
N PHE A 77 16.87 11.31 26.53
CA PHE A 77 15.74 11.38 25.59
C PHE A 77 14.90 12.65 25.79
N SER A 78 14.76 13.16 27.01
CA SER A 78 14.14 14.47 27.28
C SER A 78 14.90 15.60 26.59
N TRP A 79 16.22 15.61 26.72
CA TRP A 79 17.09 16.56 26.03
C TRP A 79 16.99 16.42 24.51
N MET A 80 16.99 15.18 24.01
CA MET A 80 16.95 14.89 22.58
C MET A 80 15.63 15.35 21.92
N VAL A 81 14.48 15.12 22.54
CA VAL A 81 13.18 15.59 22.04
C VAL A 81 13.19 17.10 21.83
N SER A 82 13.81 17.86 22.76
CA SER A 82 13.93 19.32 22.65
C SER A 82 14.91 19.76 21.54
N ARG A 83 15.93 18.95 21.22
CA ARG A 83 16.97 19.28 20.25
C ARG A 83 16.68 18.84 18.83
N LEU A 84 15.85 17.83 18.60
CA LEU A 84 15.50 17.36 17.24
C LEU A 84 14.67 18.39 16.44
N SER A 85 13.86 19.20 17.12
CA SER A 85 13.03 20.22 16.48
C SER A 85 13.83 21.27 15.67
N PRO A 86 14.95 21.82 16.15
CA PRO A 86 15.74 22.80 15.38
C PRO A 86 16.61 22.19 14.24
N ILE A 87 16.84 20.86 14.22
CA ILE A 87 17.74 20.20 13.26
C ILE A 87 17.03 19.91 11.90
N ARG A 88 15.88 20.52 11.65
CA ARG A 88 15.03 20.25 10.46
C ARG A 88 15.73 20.42 9.11
N LYS A 89 16.78 21.23 9.01
CA LYS A 89 17.42 21.60 7.73
C LYS A 89 18.69 20.80 7.39
N ASP A 90 19.28 20.10 8.37
CA ASP A 90 20.54 19.35 8.17
C ASP A 90 20.29 17.83 8.10
N THR A 91 20.28 17.30 6.89
CA THR A 91 20.02 15.87 6.64
C THR A 91 21.09 14.94 7.17
N ASP A 92 22.37 15.35 7.13
CA ASP A 92 23.49 14.50 7.57
C ASP A 92 23.56 14.39 9.08
N SER A 93 23.31 15.47 9.78
CA SER A 93 23.18 15.49 11.25
C SER A 93 22.00 14.64 11.69
N LEU A 94 20.87 14.72 11.00
CA LEU A 94 19.68 13.95 11.31
C LEU A 94 19.91 12.43 11.23
N TYR A 95 20.67 11.95 10.24
CA TYR A 95 20.99 10.52 10.13
C TYR A 95 21.85 10.01 11.28
N LYS A 96 22.80 10.81 11.75
CA LYS A 96 23.60 10.50 12.95
C LYS A 96 22.71 10.37 14.18
N TRP A 97 21.79 11.31 14.38
CA TRP A 97 20.84 11.28 15.51
C TRP A 97 19.89 10.09 15.44
N GLN A 98 19.38 9.74 14.28
CA GLN A 98 18.55 8.52 14.11
C GLN A 98 19.33 7.25 14.48
N ALA A 99 20.61 7.14 14.09
CA ALA A 99 21.45 6.03 14.48
C ALA A 99 21.67 5.98 16.00
N ILE A 100 21.90 7.12 16.67
CA ILE A 100 22.05 7.21 18.12
C ILE A 100 20.76 6.75 18.83
N ILE A 101 19.57 7.22 18.39
CA ILE A 101 18.29 6.80 18.95
C ILE A 101 18.13 5.28 18.89
N VAL A 102 18.37 4.70 17.71
CA VAL A 102 18.23 3.23 17.52
C VAL A 102 19.21 2.47 18.40
N THR A 103 20.47 2.93 18.47
CA THR A 103 21.52 2.26 19.25
C THR A 103 21.19 2.27 20.75
N LEU A 104 20.81 3.43 21.30
CA LEU A 104 20.46 3.55 22.72
C LEU A 104 19.20 2.78 23.07
N TYR A 105 18.17 2.86 22.22
CA TYR A 105 16.95 2.07 22.42
C TYR A 105 17.24 0.57 22.32
N SER A 106 18.10 0.16 21.38
CA SER A 106 18.54 -1.22 21.23
C SER A 106 19.27 -1.73 22.48
N LEU A 107 20.15 -0.89 23.05
CA LEU A 107 20.84 -1.21 24.30
C LEU A 107 19.85 -1.38 25.45
N TYR A 108 18.88 -0.48 25.55
CA TYR A 108 17.81 -0.56 26.55
C TYR A 108 17.00 -1.88 26.43
N ILE A 109 16.55 -2.24 25.23
CA ILE A 109 15.84 -3.51 25.01
C ILE A 109 16.74 -4.71 25.36
N ALA A 110 18.03 -4.65 25.02
CA ALA A 110 18.98 -5.70 25.37
C ALA A 110 19.07 -5.90 26.89
N VAL A 111 19.12 -4.80 27.66
CA VAL A 111 19.09 -4.86 29.13
C VAL A 111 17.76 -5.45 29.65
N VAL A 112 16.62 -5.06 29.07
CA VAL A 112 15.32 -5.62 29.44
C VAL A 112 15.27 -7.14 29.18
N ILE A 113 15.80 -7.60 28.05
CA ILE A 113 15.87 -9.04 27.71
C ILE A 113 16.75 -9.78 28.72
N LEU A 114 17.89 -9.21 29.09
CA LEU A 114 18.80 -9.82 30.06
C LEU A 114 18.18 -9.94 31.45
N VAL A 115 17.57 -8.86 31.94
CA VAL A 115 17.16 -8.72 33.35
C VAL A 115 15.75 -9.29 33.60
N MET A 116 14.82 -9.16 32.63
CA MET A 116 13.44 -9.63 32.74
C MET A 116 13.13 -10.89 31.93
N GLY A 117 14.12 -11.37 31.15
CA GLY A 117 13.98 -12.55 30.29
C GLY A 117 13.28 -12.24 28.95
N HIS A 118 13.72 -12.98 27.92
CA HIS A 118 13.23 -12.82 26.53
C HIS A 118 11.77 -13.23 26.34
N SER A 119 11.28 -14.17 27.15
CA SER A 119 9.88 -14.65 27.12
C SER A 119 8.91 -13.78 27.91
N SER A 120 9.40 -12.69 28.54
CA SER A 120 8.53 -11.76 29.24
C SER A 120 7.66 -10.96 28.24
N LEU A 121 6.40 -10.71 28.63
CA LEU A 121 5.50 -9.88 27.84
C LEU A 121 6.07 -8.48 27.57
N VAL A 122 6.83 -7.94 28.52
CA VAL A 122 7.49 -6.63 28.41
C VAL A 122 8.53 -6.62 27.31
N ALA A 123 9.44 -7.61 27.29
CA ALA A 123 10.46 -7.74 26.27
C ALA A 123 9.84 -7.95 24.88
N GLY A 124 8.82 -8.80 24.77
CA GLY A 124 8.12 -9.07 23.52
C GLY A 124 7.45 -7.82 22.92
N VAL A 125 6.70 -7.08 23.71
CA VAL A 125 6.02 -5.85 23.25
C VAL A 125 7.03 -4.76 22.89
N SER A 126 8.09 -4.57 23.66
CA SER A 126 9.13 -3.56 23.38
C SER A 126 9.93 -3.92 22.12
N LEU A 127 10.30 -5.19 21.94
CA LEU A 127 11.06 -5.65 20.78
C LEU A 127 10.25 -5.50 19.48
N VAL A 128 9.06 -6.09 19.44
CA VAL A 128 8.24 -6.10 18.22
C VAL A 128 7.66 -4.71 17.95
N GLY A 129 7.06 -4.08 18.96
CA GLY A 129 6.45 -2.76 18.82
C GLY A 129 7.46 -1.67 18.51
N GLY A 130 8.61 -1.68 19.17
CA GLY A 130 9.72 -0.75 18.89
C GLY A 130 10.29 -0.93 17.48
N ALA A 131 10.45 -2.18 17.02
CA ALA A 131 10.88 -2.45 15.66
C ALA A 131 9.85 -1.98 14.63
N MET A 132 8.55 -2.23 14.84
CA MET A 132 7.48 -1.79 13.95
C MET A 132 7.44 -0.26 13.83
N LEU A 133 7.38 0.46 14.95
CA LEU A 133 7.38 1.92 14.96
C LEU A 133 8.68 2.50 14.37
N GLY A 134 9.82 1.93 14.72
CA GLY A 134 11.10 2.34 14.18
C GLY A 134 11.17 2.19 12.65
N MET A 135 10.70 1.07 12.09
CA MET A 135 10.69 0.86 10.63
C MET A 135 9.77 1.83 9.89
N MET A 136 8.72 2.34 10.53
CA MET A 136 7.80 3.32 9.95
C MET A 136 8.34 4.76 10.02
N LEU A 137 9.04 5.09 11.10
CA LEU A 137 9.41 6.47 11.42
C LEU A 137 10.82 6.87 10.97
N ILE A 138 11.75 5.90 10.86
CA ILE A 138 13.14 6.14 10.49
C ILE A 138 13.66 5.17 9.42
N ARG A 139 14.93 5.30 9.03
CA ARG A 139 15.54 4.44 8.01
C ARG A 139 15.50 2.95 8.40
N ARG A 140 14.80 2.15 7.61
CA ARG A 140 14.59 0.70 7.80
C ARG A 140 15.88 -0.08 8.05
N ARG A 141 17.00 0.30 7.41
CA ARG A 141 18.28 -0.42 7.52
C ARG A 141 18.84 -0.47 8.96
N TYR A 142 18.72 0.61 9.72
CA TYR A 142 19.20 0.66 11.11
C TYR A 142 18.32 -0.20 12.03
N VAL A 143 17.01 -0.06 11.91
CA VAL A 143 16.04 -0.80 12.74
C VAL A 143 16.13 -2.29 12.47
N TRP A 144 16.26 -2.70 11.20
CA TRP A 144 16.40 -4.10 10.83
C TRP A 144 17.68 -4.74 11.39
N LYS A 145 18.81 -4.04 11.33
CA LYS A 145 20.06 -4.51 11.93
C LYS A 145 19.95 -4.64 13.45
N ALA A 146 19.32 -3.67 14.13
CA ALA A 146 19.08 -3.72 15.57
C ALA A 146 18.18 -4.91 15.95
N PHE A 147 17.09 -5.13 15.21
CA PHE A 147 16.18 -6.25 15.42
C PHE A 147 16.87 -7.61 15.27
N LEU A 148 17.67 -7.79 14.23
CA LEU A 148 18.48 -9.01 14.04
C LEU A 148 19.50 -9.19 15.18
N GLY A 149 20.12 -8.11 15.65
CA GLY A 149 21.01 -8.15 16.81
C GLY A 149 20.31 -8.63 18.08
N HIS A 150 19.06 -8.22 18.32
CA HIS A 150 18.26 -8.72 19.45
C HIS A 150 17.89 -10.20 19.32
N ILE A 151 17.62 -10.70 18.10
CA ILE A 151 17.40 -12.14 17.89
C ILE A 151 18.65 -12.92 18.29
N VAL A 152 19.83 -12.48 17.85
CA VAL A 152 21.11 -13.10 18.24
C VAL A 152 21.29 -13.04 19.76
N LEU A 153 20.99 -11.91 20.39
CA LEU A 153 21.07 -11.75 21.85
C LEU A 153 20.15 -12.73 22.57
N ILE A 154 18.91 -12.91 22.11
CA ILE A 154 17.97 -13.88 22.69
C ILE A 154 18.57 -15.30 22.67
N PHE A 155 19.16 -15.72 21.54
CA PHE A 155 19.82 -17.02 21.46
C PHE A 155 20.97 -17.11 22.45
N LEU A 156 21.82 -16.07 22.54
CA LEU A 156 22.96 -16.06 23.48
C LEU A 156 22.46 -16.15 24.93
N VAL A 157 21.50 -15.31 25.32
CA VAL A 157 20.93 -15.30 26.69
C VAL A 157 20.29 -16.66 27.05
N THR A 158 19.70 -17.35 26.08
CA THR A 158 19.12 -18.67 26.28
C THR A 158 20.20 -19.76 26.49
N LEU A 159 21.35 -19.64 25.81
CA LEU A 159 22.43 -20.64 25.85
C LEU A 159 23.42 -20.46 27.01
N VAL A 160 23.68 -19.22 27.42
CA VAL A 160 24.72 -18.85 28.41
C VAL A 160 24.58 -19.64 29.73
N PRO A 161 23.37 -19.85 30.32
CA PRO A 161 23.23 -20.63 31.55
C PRO A 161 23.72 -22.06 31.44
N TYR A 162 23.63 -22.70 30.26
CA TYR A 162 24.11 -24.07 30.03
C TYR A 162 25.65 -24.17 30.06
N PHE A 163 26.35 -23.06 29.98
CA PHE A 163 27.81 -22.97 30.15
C PHE A 163 28.21 -22.60 31.59
N GLY A 164 27.27 -22.60 32.54
CA GLY A 164 27.54 -22.30 33.94
C GLY A 164 27.76 -20.81 34.26
N LEU A 165 27.42 -19.91 33.33
CA LEU A 165 27.50 -18.47 33.55
C LEU A 165 26.15 -17.93 34.10
N THR A 166 26.23 -17.15 35.17
CA THR A 166 25.05 -16.50 35.79
C THR A 166 24.64 -15.25 35.03
N ILE A 167 23.34 -15.10 34.77
CA ILE A 167 22.76 -13.92 34.16
C ILE A 167 22.07 -13.07 35.25
N PRO A 168 22.25 -11.72 35.27
CA PRO A 168 21.55 -10.87 36.19
C PRO A 168 20.04 -11.05 36.06
N ASN A 169 19.36 -11.31 37.17
CA ASN A 169 17.91 -11.51 37.20
C ASN A 169 17.28 -10.54 38.20
N LEU A 170 16.30 -9.75 37.72
CA LEU A 170 15.60 -8.78 38.55
C LEU A 170 14.67 -9.45 39.56
N ARG A 171 14.20 -10.66 39.27
CA ARG A 171 13.32 -11.40 40.12
C ARG A 171 14.12 -12.16 41.20
N GLN A 172 13.76 -11.91 42.46
CA GLN A 172 14.30 -12.65 43.58
C GLN A 172 13.32 -13.78 43.97
N MET A 173 13.81 -15.01 44.11
CA MET A 173 13.04 -16.09 44.66
C MET A 173 13.32 -16.19 46.14
N THR A 174 12.27 -16.11 46.97
CA THR A 174 12.37 -16.36 48.38
C THR A 174 12.11 -17.85 48.65
N MET A 175 12.94 -18.46 49.50
CA MET A 175 12.79 -19.87 49.88
C MET A 175 11.43 -20.21 50.49
N SER A 176 10.72 -19.22 51.07
CA SER A 176 9.37 -19.35 51.59
C SER A 176 8.29 -19.71 50.57
N SER A 177 8.61 -19.62 49.27
CA SER A 177 7.71 -19.94 48.14
C SER A 177 7.75 -21.42 47.75
N PHE A 178 8.65 -22.22 48.31
CA PHE A 178 8.81 -23.63 47.97
C PHE A 178 8.54 -24.55 49.19
N PRO A 179 7.50 -25.38 49.16
CA PRO A 179 7.28 -26.42 50.18
C PRO A 179 8.14 -27.67 49.87
N LEU A 180 9.44 -27.47 49.69
CA LEU A 180 10.37 -28.60 49.44
C LEU A 180 11.32 -28.72 50.60
N ASP A 181 10.83 -29.38 51.68
CA ASP A 181 11.65 -29.99 52.69
C ASP A 181 12.52 -31.06 52.01
N GLY A 182 13.80 -30.78 51.81
CA GLY A 182 14.78 -31.81 51.53
C GLY A 182 15.66 -31.71 50.31
N TYR A 183 15.49 -30.76 49.43
CA TYR A 183 16.46 -30.51 48.33
C TYR A 183 17.36 -29.34 48.65
N SER A 184 18.54 -29.69 49.18
CA SER A 184 19.62 -28.75 49.44
C SER A 184 20.08 -28.07 48.16
N TYR A 185 20.07 -26.73 48.22
CA TYR A 185 20.99 -25.84 47.51
C TYR A 185 21.31 -26.12 46.02
N LEU A 186 20.34 -26.47 45.21
CA LEU A 186 20.45 -26.18 43.79
C LEU A 186 20.50 -24.66 43.70
N THR A 187 21.65 -24.16 43.36
CA THR A 187 21.99 -22.74 43.30
C THR A 187 21.07 -22.08 42.27
N TYR A 188 19.96 -21.50 42.73
CA TYR A 188 19.00 -20.72 41.92
C TYR A 188 19.66 -19.57 41.13
N SER A 189 20.94 -19.34 41.34
CA SER A 189 21.77 -18.39 40.61
C SER A 189 21.92 -18.68 39.11
N TYR A 190 21.60 -19.91 38.67
CA TYR A 190 21.69 -20.31 37.26
C TYR A 190 20.36 -20.21 36.51
N LEU A 191 19.23 -20.02 37.19
CA LEU A 191 17.94 -19.92 36.53
C LEU A 191 17.71 -18.56 35.92
N THR A 192 17.29 -18.55 34.67
CA THR A 192 16.84 -17.34 33.99
C THR A 192 15.52 -16.83 34.59
N TYR A 193 15.20 -15.57 34.39
CA TYR A 193 13.92 -14.99 34.76
C TYR A 193 12.73 -15.83 34.25
N SER A 194 12.83 -16.33 33.02
CA SER A 194 11.78 -17.13 32.38
C SER A 194 11.56 -18.49 33.07
N GLU A 195 12.65 -19.15 33.44
CA GLU A 195 12.59 -20.43 34.14
C GLU A 195 12.02 -20.27 35.55
N MET A 196 12.45 -19.24 36.28
CA MET A 196 11.88 -18.88 37.57
C MET A 196 10.38 -18.60 37.47
N THR A 197 9.95 -17.88 36.44
CA THR A 197 8.53 -17.59 36.20
C THR A 197 7.74 -18.84 35.88
N SER A 198 8.31 -19.78 35.13
CA SER A 198 7.65 -21.04 34.78
C SER A 198 7.45 -21.93 36.01
N ILE A 199 8.46 -22.02 36.87
CA ILE A 199 8.39 -22.78 38.13
C ILE A 199 7.32 -22.19 39.05
N GLU A 200 7.31 -20.88 39.28
CA GLU A 200 6.31 -20.22 40.12
C GLU A 200 4.88 -20.34 39.58
N ASN A 201 4.72 -20.29 38.26
CA ASN A 201 3.42 -20.50 37.60
C ASN A 201 2.92 -21.93 37.81
N ALA A 202 3.82 -22.92 37.74
CA ALA A 202 3.49 -24.34 38.01
C ALA A 202 3.05 -24.55 39.47
N ILE A 203 3.75 -23.95 40.43
CA ILE A 203 3.39 -23.99 41.85
C ILE A 203 2.04 -23.29 42.08
N SER A 204 1.84 -22.10 41.54
CA SER A 204 0.57 -21.38 41.64
C SER A 204 -0.60 -22.17 41.05
N ALA A 205 -0.39 -22.81 39.89
CA ALA A 205 -1.40 -23.67 39.27
C ALA A 205 -1.76 -24.90 40.13
N SER A 206 -0.79 -25.45 40.88
CA SER A 206 -1.03 -26.59 41.78
C SER A 206 -1.92 -26.20 42.97
N ILE A 207 -1.79 -24.97 43.47
CA ILE A 207 -2.62 -24.45 44.58
C ILE A 207 -4.08 -24.29 44.13
N PHE A 208 -4.33 -23.90 42.87
CA PHE A 208 -5.70 -23.76 42.34
C PHE A 208 -6.39 -25.08 42.00
N LYS A 209 -5.64 -26.16 41.86
CA LYS A 209 -6.17 -27.45 41.41
C LYS A 209 -7.07 -28.13 42.50
N ASN A 210 -6.96 -27.69 43.73
CA ASN A 210 -7.58 -28.34 44.90
C ASN A 210 -8.78 -27.61 45.50
N GLY A 211 -9.36 -26.55 44.84
CA GLY A 211 -10.57 -26.08 45.43
C GLY A 211 -11.04 -24.66 45.28
N ILE A 212 -12.00 -24.38 46.01
CA ILE A 212 -12.84 -23.20 46.11
C ILE A 212 -11.99 -21.97 46.42
N LEU A 213 -12.11 -20.94 45.58
CA LEU A 213 -11.48 -19.64 45.78
C LEU A 213 -12.07 -18.96 47.03
N SER A 214 -11.46 -19.15 48.19
CA SER A 214 -11.85 -18.46 49.41
C SER A 214 -11.24 -17.03 49.41
N TRP A 215 -11.86 -16.09 50.14
CA TRP A 215 -11.32 -14.74 50.32
C TRP A 215 -9.92 -14.75 50.96
N GLU A 216 -9.64 -15.70 51.78
CA GLU A 216 -8.35 -15.89 52.42
C GLU A 216 -7.28 -16.33 51.41
N THR A 217 -7.60 -17.29 50.55
CA THR A 217 -6.74 -17.73 49.44
C THR A 217 -6.48 -16.61 48.48
N PHE A 218 -7.48 -15.77 48.17
CA PHE A 218 -7.32 -14.61 47.33
C PHE A 218 -6.36 -13.57 47.97
N ASN A 219 -6.46 -13.31 49.24
CA ASN A 219 -5.55 -12.40 49.96
C ASN A 219 -4.10 -12.92 49.98
N GLN A 220 -3.91 -14.21 50.20
CA GLN A 220 -2.58 -14.84 50.12
C GLN A 220 -1.99 -14.74 48.72
N LEU A 221 -2.78 -14.96 47.67
CA LEU A 221 -2.35 -14.81 46.29
C LEU A 221 -1.96 -13.39 45.95
N ARG A 222 -2.72 -12.40 46.42
CA ARG A 222 -2.42 -10.98 46.20
C ARG A 222 -1.07 -10.54 46.78
N LEU A 223 -0.65 -11.18 47.88
CA LEU A 223 0.64 -10.96 48.54
C LEU A 223 1.75 -11.85 47.98
N SER A 224 1.47 -12.66 46.97
CA SER A 224 2.47 -13.55 46.38
C SER A 224 3.38 -12.83 45.37
N SER A 225 4.63 -13.27 45.27
CA SER A 225 5.58 -12.84 44.26
C SER A 225 5.03 -13.04 42.85
N ALA A 226 4.31 -14.13 42.58
CA ALA A 226 3.68 -14.42 41.29
C ALA A 226 2.67 -13.33 40.87
N PHE A 227 1.81 -12.90 41.79
CA PHE A 227 0.84 -11.84 41.54
C PHE A 227 1.53 -10.51 41.27
N PHE A 228 2.54 -10.15 42.06
CA PHE A 228 3.33 -8.94 41.87
C PHE A 228 3.95 -8.87 40.46
N TRP A 229 4.61 -9.97 40.03
CA TRP A 229 5.26 -10.00 38.72
C TRP A 229 4.28 -10.01 37.56
N ARG A 230 3.15 -10.73 37.66
CA ARG A 230 2.08 -10.68 36.64
C ARG A 230 1.51 -9.28 36.49
N THR A 231 1.23 -8.62 37.60
CA THR A 231 0.73 -7.24 37.60
C THR A 231 1.76 -6.27 37.02
N THR A 232 3.04 -6.44 37.35
CA THR A 232 4.16 -5.69 36.79
C THR A 232 4.21 -5.83 35.27
N HIS A 233 4.11 -7.05 34.74
CA HIS A 233 4.11 -7.28 33.29
C HIS A 233 2.93 -6.62 32.59
N ILE A 234 1.74 -6.69 33.17
CA ILE A 234 0.55 -6.02 32.62
C ILE A 234 0.75 -4.49 32.64
N TYR A 235 1.19 -3.94 33.76
CA TYR A 235 1.45 -2.50 33.90
C TYR A 235 2.47 -1.99 32.88
N MET A 236 3.56 -2.72 32.68
CA MET A 236 4.63 -2.31 31.75
C MET A 236 4.29 -2.56 30.28
N ALA A 237 3.53 -3.62 29.96
CA ALA A 237 3.29 -4.05 28.58
C ALA A 237 2.00 -3.45 27.98
N LEU A 238 0.90 -3.42 28.74
CA LEU A 238 -0.42 -3.09 28.21
C LEU A 238 -0.53 -1.64 27.70
N PRO A 239 -0.09 -0.61 28.44
CA PRO A 239 -0.14 0.77 27.94
C PRO A 239 0.67 0.95 26.65
N LYS A 240 1.85 0.30 26.56
CA LYS A 240 2.69 0.31 25.37
C LYS A 240 2.00 -0.36 24.19
N ALA A 241 1.41 -1.51 24.38
CA ALA A 241 0.69 -2.24 23.34
C ALA A 241 -0.48 -1.40 22.80
N ILE A 242 -1.28 -0.79 23.68
CA ILE A 242 -2.38 0.11 23.29
C ILE A 242 -1.85 1.31 22.51
N PHE A 243 -0.78 1.94 22.98
CA PHE A 243 -0.17 3.08 22.28
C PHE A 243 0.35 2.70 20.90
N ILE A 244 1.05 1.57 20.77
CA ILE A 244 1.57 1.07 19.50
C ILE A 244 0.44 0.80 18.51
N ILE A 245 -0.63 0.12 18.95
CA ILE A 245 -1.80 -0.17 18.12
C ILE A 245 -2.47 1.13 17.67
N TYR A 246 -2.65 2.09 18.58
CA TYR A 246 -3.22 3.40 18.26
C TYR A 246 -2.38 4.16 17.23
N MET A 247 -1.06 4.22 17.42
CA MET A 247 -0.13 4.86 16.48
C MET A 247 -0.12 4.18 15.12
N PHE A 248 -0.10 2.85 15.09
CA PHE A 248 -0.14 2.09 13.85
C PHE A 248 -1.44 2.35 13.06
N ARG A 249 -2.59 2.31 13.75
CA ARG A 249 -3.88 2.67 13.15
C ARG A 249 -3.87 4.08 12.58
N THR A 250 -3.35 5.05 13.35
CA THR A 250 -3.29 6.45 12.91
C THR A 250 -2.42 6.62 11.67
N LEU A 251 -1.25 5.96 11.63
CA LEU A 251 -0.36 5.99 10.47
C LEU A 251 -0.99 5.33 9.24
N LEU A 252 -1.72 4.22 9.39
CA LEU A 252 -2.44 3.59 8.27
C LEU A 252 -3.52 4.53 7.72
N LEU A 253 -4.32 5.17 8.58
CA LEU A 253 -5.34 6.12 8.13
C LEU A 253 -4.74 7.32 7.38
N ILE A 254 -3.58 7.79 7.80
CA ILE A 254 -2.86 8.87 7.12
C ILE A 254 -2.36 8.41 5.74
N LEU A 255 -1.79 7.21 5.65
CA LEU A 255 -1.35 6.63 4.38
C LEU A 255 -2.50 6.44 3.39
N ASP A 256 -3.66 5.98 3.87
CA ASP A 256 -4.85 5.80 3.02
C ASP A 256 -5.38 7.15 2.50
N ASN A 257 -5.42 8.17 3.36
CA ASN A 257 -5.82 9.52 2.95
C ASN A 257 -4.82 10.18 1.99
N SER A 258 -3.50 10.02 2.25
CA SER A 258 -2.46 10.48 1.32
C SER A 258 -2.61 9.84 -0.04
N LYS A 259 -2.86 8.54 -0.08
CA LYS A 259 -3.07 7.83 -1.32
C LYS A 259 -4.30 8.34 -2.06
N ALA A 260 -5.39 8.61 -1.35
CA ALA A 260 -6.60 9.18 -1.94
C ALA A 260 -6.35 10.58 -2.52
N GLU A 261 -5.63 11.43 -1.79
CA GLU A 261 -5.27 12.78 -2.22
C GLU A 261 -4.33 12.76 -3.44
N ILE A 262 -3.27 11.95 -3.41
CA ILE A 262 -2.38 11.75 -4.56
C ILE A 262 -3.15 11.23 -5.79
N MET A 263 -4.10 10.30 -5.58
CA MET A 263 -4.97 9.81 -6.65
C MET A 263 -5.88 10.91 -7.19
N GLN A 264 -6.39 11.79 -6.34
CA GLN A 264 -7.21 12.93 -6.76
C GLN A 264 -6.39 13.90 -7.62
N TYR A 265 -5.17 14.29 -7.19
CA TYR A 265 -4.26 15.11 -8.00
C TYR A 265 -3.85 14.43 -9.30
N ALA A 266 -3.60 13.12 -9.29
CA ALA A 266 -3.28 12.37 -10.51
C ALA A 266 -4.48 12.23 -11.48
N ASN A 267 -5.71 12.42 -10.99
CA ASN A 267 -6.93 12.29 -11.77
C ASN A 267 -7.36 13.60 -12.46
N GLN A 268 -6.85 14.73 -12.02
CA GLN A 268 -7.14 16.03 -12.60
C GLN A 268 -5.89 16.62 -13.29
N ASP A 269 -6.11 17.41 -14.32
CA ASP A 269 -5.09 18.25 -14.93
C ASP A 269 -4.92 19.52 -14.09
N GLU A 270 -3.67 19.83 -13.72
CA GLU A 270 -3.37 20.95 -12.79
C GLU A 270 -3.80 22.30 -13.33
N LEU A 271 -3.70 22.51 -14.64
CA LEU A 271 -4.03 23.78 -15.28
C LEU A 271 -5.55 23.95 -15.46
N THR A 272 -6.19 22.96 -16.06
CA THR A 272 -7.58 23.07 -16.50
C THR A 272 -8.60 22.55 -15.48
N GLN A 273 -8.13 21.84 -14.43
CA GLN A 273 -8.97 21.16 -13.44
C GLN A 273 -9.91 20.09 -14.02
N LEU A 274 -9.84 19.83 -15.33
CA LEU A 274 -10.53 18.72 -15.98
C LEU A 274 -9.93 17.39 -15.55
N LYS A 275 -10.60 16.31 -15.91
CA LYS A 275 -10.01 14.97 -15.73
C LYS A 275 -8.72 14.88 -16.55
N SER A 276 -7.67 14.30 -15.95
CA SER A 276 -6.43 14.01 -16.70
C SER A 276 -6.71 12.97 -17.79
N ARG A 277 -5.89 12.94 -18.86
CA ARG A 277 -5.98 11.93 -19.94
C ARG A 277 -6.16 10.53 -19.41
N ARG A 278 -5.33 10.13 -18.44
CA ARG A 278 -5.37 8.78 -17.86
C ARG A 278 -6.70 8.49 -17.16
N TYR A 279 -7.19 9.43 -16.39
CA TYR A 279 -8.43 9.26 -15.65
C TYR A 279 -9.65 9.32 -16.57
N GLY A 280 -9.66 10.21 -17.57
CA GLY A 280 -10.69 10.28 -18.59
C GLY A 280 -10.85 8.96 -19.35
N LEU A 281 -9.74 8.34 -19.79
CA LEU A 281 -9.76 7.03 -20.43
C LEU A 281 -10.29 5.92 -19.50
N THR A 282 -9.93 5.97 -18.22
CA THR A 282 -10.44 5.00 -17.23
C THR A 282 -11.95 5.16 -17.03
N GLN A 283 -12.43 6.41 -16.90
CA GLN A 283 -13.85 6.72 -16.77
C GLN A 283 -14.62 6.34 -18.04
N MET A 284 -14.08 6.62 -19.22
CA MET A 284 -14.65 6.22 -20.51
C MET A 284 -14.84 4.70 -20.57
N GLN A 285 -13.82 3.92 -20.18
CA GLN A 285 -13.92 2.47 -20.15
C GLN A 285 -14.97 1.97 -19.15
N GLN A 286 -15.03 2.57 -17.96
CA GLN A 286 -16.03 2.22 -16.95
C GLN A 286 -17.45 2.55 -17.42
N ALA A 287 -17.66 3.73 -18.01
CA ALA A 287 -18.94 4.15 -18.55
C ALA A 287 -19.41 3.20 -19.67
N LEU A 288 -18.52 2.85 -20.61
CA LEU A 288 -18.83 1.93 -21.70
C LEU A 288 -19.20 0.51 -21.21
N LEU A 289 -18.56 0.04 -20.14
CA LEU A 289 -18.86 -1.26 -19.54
C LEU A 289 -20.17 -1.25 -18.71
N ALA A 290 -20.54 -0.10 -18.17
CA ALA A 290 -21.75 0.06 -17.36
C ALA A 290 -23.04 0.26 -18.18
N MET A 291 -22.88 0.49 -19.50
CA MET A 291 -24.02 0.81 -20.38
C MET A 291 -24.97 -0.37 -20.59
N GLY A 292 -26.26 -0.06 -20.65
CA GLY A 292 -27.33 -0.99 -21.04
C GLY A 292 -27.32 -1.33 -22.53
N ASP A 293 -28.00 -2.43 -22.90
CA ASP A 293 -27.95 -2.99 -24.26
C ASP A 293 -28.47 -2.06 -25.36
N LYS A 294 -29.33 -1.12 -25.04
CA LYS A 294 -30.01 -0.21 -26.00
C LYS A 294 -29.47 1.22 -25.97
N GLN A 295 -28.38 1.47 -25.29
CA GLN A 295 -27.78 2.80 -25.14
C GLN A 295 -26.66 3.02 -26.14
N ASP A 296 -26.59 4.20 -26.75
CA ASP A 296 -25.54 4.60 -27.66
C ASP A 296 -24.43 5.33 -26.91
N PHE A 297 -23.22 5.34 -27.45
CA PHE A 297 -22.04 5.91 -26.78
C PHE A 297 -21.29 6.85 -27.70
N SER A 298 -21.31 8.13 -27.38
CA SER A 298 -20.69 9.16 -28.22
C SER A 298 -19.37 9.64 -27.66
N VAL A 299 -18.42 9.86 -28.53
CA VAL A 299 -17.07 10.35 -28.24
C VAL A 299 -16.82 11.57 -29.10
N ILE A 300 -16.38 12.65 -28.48
CA ILE A 300 -16.03 13.92 -29.12
C ILE A 300 -14.53 14.17 -28.83
N LEU A 301 -13.77 14.40 -29.86
CA LEU A 301 -12.40 14.90 -29.76
C LEU A 301 -12.35 16.32 -30.28
N LEU A 302 -11.88 17.24 -29.47
CA LEU A 302 -11.82 18.67 -29.72
C LEU A 302 -10.37 19.14 -29.67
N ASP A 303 -9.98 20.01 -30.60
CA ASP A 303 -8.66 20.60 -30.64
C ASP A 303 -8.79 22.11 -30.95
N LEU A 304 -8.01 22.92 -30.24
CA LEU A 304 -8.04 24.37 -30.39
C LEU A 304 -7.28 24.81 -31.66
N ASP A 305 -7.96 25.52 -32.52
CA ASP A 305 -7.39 25.96 -33.80
C ASP A 305 -6.30 26.99 -33.58
N TRP A 306 -5.14 26.78 -34.19
CA TRP A 306 -4.02 27.73 -34.19
C TRP A 306 -3.49 28.06 -32.78
N PHE A 307 -3.67 27.18 -31.78
CA PHE A 307 -3.25 27.42 -30.41
C PHE A 307 -1.74 27.73 -30.29
N LYS A 308 -0.91 27.09 -31.10
CA LYS A 308 0.51 27.41 -31.17
C LYS A 308 0.75 28.90 -31.52
N ASN A 309 -0.03 29.49 -32.45
CA ASN A 309 0.12 30.89 -32.78
C ASN A 309 -0.21 31.83 -31.61
N ILE A 310 -1.13 31.40 -30.73
CA ILE A 310 -1.44 32.17 -29.51
C ILE A 310 -0.22 32.14 -28.58
N ASN A 311 0.37 30.98 -28.34
CA ASN A 311 1.58 30.88 -27.54
C ASN A 311 2.75 31.68 -28.13
N ASP A 312 2.92 31.64 -29.47
CA ASP A 312 4.02 32.33 -30.16
C ASP A 312 3.83 33.88 -30.15
N ASN A 313 2.58 34.35 -30.17
CA ASN A 313 2.28 35.80 -30.24
C ASN A 313 2.07 36.45 -28.87
N TYR A 314 1.42 35.74 -27.91
CA TYR A 314 0.99 36.29 -26.62
C TYR A 314 1.71 35.67 -25.43
N GLY A 315 2.53 34.64 -25.65
CA GLY A 315 3.24 33.92 -24.60
C GLY A 315 2.46 32.75 -24.01
N HIS A 316 3.19 31.90 -23.28
CA HIS A 316 2.61 30.69 -22.69
C HIS A 316 1.59 30.96 -21.56
N ASP A 317 1.75 32.06 -20.82
CA ASP A 317 0.82 32.41 -19.73
C ASP A 317 -0.58 32.71 -20.29
N VAL A 318 -0.67 33.40 -21.43
CA VAL A 318 -1.94 33.63 -22.12
C VAL A 318 -2.49 32.35 -22.73
N GLY A 319 -1.64 31.46 -23.25
CA GLY A 319 -2.04 30.14 -23.70
C GLY A 319 -2.62 29.29 -22.57
N ASP A 320 -2.04 29.32 -21.38
CA ASP A 320 -2.53 28.64 -20.19
C ASP A 320 -3.89 29.20 -19.73
N GLN A 321 -4.08 30.53 -19.81
CA GLN A 321 -5.36 31.17 -19.57
C GLN A 321 -6.43 30.67 -20.55
N VAL A 322 -6.12 30.65 -21.87
CA VAL A 322 -7.01 30.11 -22.91
C VAL A 322 -7.46 28.71 -22.61
N LEU A 323 -6.53 27.81 -22.26
CA LEU A 323 -6.84 26.42 -21.91
C LEU A 323 -7.78 26.31 -20.69
N SER A 324 -7.56 27.14 -19.68
CA SER A 324 -8.37 27.17 -18.47
C SER A 324 -9.78 27.71 -18.75
N GLU A 325 -9.92 28.76 -19.53
CA GLU A 325 -11.21 29.35 -19.87
C GLU A 325 -12.02 28.45 -20.81
N VAL A 326 -11.38 27.80 -21.79
CA VAL A 326 -12.04 26.80 -22.64
C VAL A 326 -12.50 25.60 -21.78
N ALA A 327 -11.68 25.11 -20.87
CA ALA A 327 -12.05 24.04 -19.97
C ALA A 327 -13.28 24.40 -19.13
N GLN A 328 -13.36 25.62 -18.62
CA GLN A 328 -14.53 26.11 -17.89
C GLN A 328 -15.77 26.23 -18.78
N THR A 329 -15.61 26.68 -20.02
CA THR A 329 -16.69 26.72 -21.02
C THR A 329 -17.23 25.31 -21.27
N LEU A 330 -16.35 24.31 -21.45
CA LEU A 330 -16.76 22.91 -21.62
C LEU A 330 -17.55 22.39 -20.43
N LEU A 331 -17.11 22.66 -19.19
CA LEU A 331 -17.79 22.22 -17.97
C LEU A 331 -19.16 22.87 -17.81
N ASN A 332 -19.29 24.14 -18.17
CA ASN A 332 -20.55 24.89 -18.06
C ASN A 332 -21.60 24.46 -19.09
N SER A 333 -21.17 24.03 -20.28
CA SER A 333 -22.04 23.65 -21.40
C SER A 333 -22.44 22.18 -21.39
N LEU A 334 -21.83 21.34 -20.54
CA LEU A 334 -22.03 19.91 -20.52
C LEU A 334 -22.73 19.45 -19.23
N SER A 335 -23.46 18.34 -19.31
CA SER A 335 -24.11 17.71 -18.15
C SER A 335 -23.08 17.06 -17.22
N GLU A 336 -23.45 16.86 -15.93
CA GLU A 336 -22.61 16.18 -14.94
C GLU A 336 -22.29 14.71 -15.31
N GLU A 337 -23.11 14.08 -16.14
CA GLU A 337 -22.88 12.70 -16.61
C GLU A 337 -21.81 12.62 -17.69
N SER A 338 -21.45 13.76 -18.29
CA SER A 338 -20.41 13.84 -19.31
C SER A 338 -19.01 13.67 -18.69
N ILE A 339 -18.13 12.98 -19.40
CA ILE A 339 -16.74 12.82 -18.97
C ILE A 339 -15.89 13.75 -19.82
N VAL A 340 -15.40 14.83 -19.20
CA VAL A 340 -14.54 15.83 -19.86
C VAL A 340 -13.14 15.68 -19.36
N SER A 341 -12.17 15.55 -20.27
CA SER A 341 -10.76 15.38 -19.92
C SER A 341 -9.84 16.12 -20.88
N ARG A 342 -8.73 16.64 -20.37
CA ARG A 342 -7.65 17.15 -21.21
C ARG A 342 -6.86 15.95 -21.75
N TYR A 343 -6.91 15.75 -23.07
CA TYR A 343 -6.35 14.58 -23.74
C TYR A 343 -4.91 14.79 -24.20
N GLY A 344 -4.58 16.01 -24.64
CA GLY A 344 -3.26 16.44 -25.07
C GLY A 344 -2.94 17.85 -24.62
N GLY A 345 -2.00 18.51 -25.27
CA GLY A 345 -1.64 19.90 -24.98
C GLY A 345 -2.82 20.84 -25.13
N GLU A 346 -3.43 20.83 -26.32
CA GLU A 346 -4.58 21.65 -26.73
C GLU A 346 -5.79 20.82 -27.13
N GLU A 347 -5.75 19.50 -26.80
CA GLU A 347 -6.80 18.53 -27.15
C GLU A 347 -7.65 18.16 -25.94
N PHE A 348 -8.97 18.09 -26.14
CA PHE A 348 -9.95 17.70 -25.13
C PHE A 348 -10.77 16.51 -25.61
N LEU A 349 -10.91 15.51 -24.73
CA LEU A 349 -11.75 14.36 -24.96
C LEU A 349 -13.03 14.51 -24.12
N ILE A 350 -14.18 14.43 -24.79
CA ILE A 350 -15.51 14.48 -24.18
C ILE A 350 -16.20 13.16 -24.49
N VAL A 351 -16.68 12.49 -23.48
CA VAL A 351 -17.45 11.25 -23.60
C VAL A 351 -18.87 11.50 -23.12
N LEU A 352 -19.82 11.12 -23.95
CA LEU A 352 -21.24 11.28 -23.70
C LEU A 352 -21.89 9.89 -23.64
N PRO A 353 -22.04 9.28 -22.45
CA PRO A 353 -22.77 8.04 -22.29
C PRO A 353 -24.24 8.24 -22.63
N ASP A 354 -24.92 7.20 -23.09
CA ASP A 354 -26.35 7.19 -23.46
C ASP A 354 -26.79 8.35 -24.36
N THR A 355 -25.94 8.73 -25.30
CA THR A 355 -26.18 9.86 -26.19
C THR A 355 -26.13 9.42 -27.65
N GLN A 356 -27.25 9.63 -28.35
CA GLN A 356 -27.40 9.33 -29.77
C GLN A 356 -26.62 10.31 -30.65
N HIS A 357 -26.35 9.90 -31.88
CA HIS A 357 -25.53 10.65 -32.82
C HIS A 357 -25.99 12.09 -33.05
N ASP A 358 -27.27 12.31 -33.30
CA ASP A 358 -27.83 13.65 -33.59
C ASP A 358 -27.72 14.58 -32.37
N SER A 359 -27.93 14.03 -31.18
CA SER A 359 -27.74 14.76 -29.93
C SER A 359 -26.28 15.11 -29.71
N ALA A 360 -25.36 14.16 -29.94
CA ALA A 360 -23.91 14.41 -29.82
C ALA A 360 -23.42 15.47 -30.83
N MET A 361 -23.94 15.43 -32.06
CA MET A 361 -23.65 16.45 -33.08
C MET A 361 -24.17 17.83 -32.69
N THR A 362 -25.35 17.88 -32.07
CA THR A 362 -25.94 19.16 -31.58
C THR A 362 -25.08 19.72 -30.44
N ILE A 363 -24.70 18.90 -29.48
CA ILE A 363 -23.80 19.27 -28.37
C ILE A 363 -22.46 19.77 -28.94
N ALA A 364 -21.84 19.03 -29.85
CA ALA A 364 -20.57 19.42 -30.44
C ALA A 364 -20.63 20.76 -31.17
N LYS A 365 -21.73 21.03 -31.92
CA LYS A 365 -21.95 22.32 -32.59
C LYS A 365 -22.12 23.45 -31.60
N GLN A 366 -22.83 23.20 -30.48
CA GLN A 366 -22.98 24.20 -29.42
C GLN A 366 -21.64 24.50 -28.75
N LEU A 367 -20.87 23.48 -28.38
CA LEU A 367 -19.52 23.68 -27.82
C LEU A 367 -18.60 24.50 -28.74
N ARG A 368 -18.61 24.18 -30.04
CA ARG A 368 -17.85 24.98 -31.04
C ARG A 368 -18.29 26.44 -31.04
N GLN A 369 -19.61 26.72 -30.96
CA GLN A 369 -20.13 28.09 -30.94
C GLN A 369 -19.76 28.79 -29.65
N ASP A 370 -19.94 28.14 -28.50
CA ASP A 370 -19.62 28.70 -27.18
C ASP A 370 -18.15 29.10 -27.11
N ILE A 371 -17.22 28.24 -27.59
CA ILE A 371 -15.79 28.53 -27.65
C ILE A 371 -15.51 29.69 -28.61
N ALA A 372 -16.10 29.71 -29.81
CA ALA A 372 -15.87 30.74 -30.78
C ALA A 372 -16.42 32.11 -30.36
N GLN A 373 -17.44 32.16 -29.52
CA GLN A 373 -18.04 33.39 -28.99
C GLN A 373 -17.36 33.85 -27.68
N HIS A 374 -16.59 32.99 -27.04
CA HIS A 374 -15.91 33.31 -25.79
C HIS A 374 -14.77 34.30 -26.07
N VAL A 375 -14.83 35.48 -25.44
CA VAL A 375 -13.82 36.52 -25.55
C VAL A 375 -12.80 36.35 -24.46
N ILE A 376 -11.55 36.14 -24.86
CA ILE A 376 -10.40 36.01 -23.96
C ILE A 376 -9.78 37.37 -23.80
N LYS A 377 -9.61 37.81 -22.56
CA LYS A 377 -9.00 39.10 -22.24
C LYS A 377 -7.53 38.90 -21.89
N SER A 378 -6.64 39.42 -22.71
CA SER A 378 -5.22 39.42 -22.39
C SER A 378 -4.89 40.54 -21.40
N ASP A 379 -3.86 40.36 -20.59
CA ASP A 379 -3.35 41.38 -19.66
C ASP A 379 -2.89 42.68 -20.38
N ASP A 380 -2.54 42.60 -21.66
CA ASP A 380 -2.19 43.72 -22.51
C ASP A 380 -3.40 44.53 -22.99
N GLY A 381 -4.63 44.15 -22.61
CA GLY A 381 -5.86 44.81 -22.98
C GLY A 381 -6.35 44.52 -24.42
N THR A 382 -5.78 43.52 -25.09
CA THR A 382 -6.27 43.01 -26.39
C THR A 382 -7.25 41.86 -26.16
N ASP A 383 -8.48 42.02 -26.64
CA ASP A 383 -9.48 40.97 -26.62
C ASP A 383 -9.40 40.14 -27.92
N PHE A 384 -9.44 38.82 -27.80
CA PHE A 384 -9.44 37.93 -28.96
C PHE A 384 -10.30 36.68 -28.71
N ASN A 385 -10.66 36.03 -29.81
CA ASN A 385 -11.44 34.78 -29.75
C ASN A 385 -10.59 33.63 -30.31
N ILE A 386 -10.85 32.42 -29.82
CA ILE A 386 -10.27 31.20 -30.35
C ILE A 386 -11.38 30.33 -30.95
N THR A 387 -11.03 29.53 -31.94
CA THR A 387 -11.96 28.53 -32.49
C THR A 387 -11.47 27.10 -32.20
N ALA A 388 -12.35 26.14 -32.38
CA ALA A 388 -12.04 24.74 -32.20
C ALA A 388 -12.55 23.89 -33.36
N SER A 389 -11.75 22.92 -33.76
CA SER A 389 -12.16 21.82 -34.65
C SER A 389 -12.60 20.63 -33.84
N ILE A 390 -13.65 19.94 -34.25
CA ILE A 390 -14.28 18.87 -33.47
C ILE A 390 -14.58 17.66 -34.36
N GLY A 391 -14.13 16.50 -33.94
CA GLY A 391 -14.50 15.19 -34.48
C GLY A 391 -15.47 14.44 -33.57
N VAL A 392 -16.56 13.92 -34.10
CA VAL A 392 -17.59 13.19 -33.33
C VAL A 392 -17.75 11.80 -33.88
N TYR A 393 -17.72 10.80 -33.00
CA TYR A 393 -18.06 9.42 -33.32
C TYR A 393 -19.08 8.87 -32.32
N THR A 394 -20.09 8.18 -32.82
CA THR A 394 -21.09 7.51 -32.01
C THR A 394 -21.05 6.02 -32.30
N LEU A 395 -20.75 5.24 -31.25
CA LEU A 395 -20.90 3.79 -31.25
C LEU A 395 -22.36 3.48 -30.94
N THR A 396 -23.11 3.06 -31.95
CA THR A 396 -24.50 2.67 -31.78
C THR A 396 -24.63 1.36 -31.00
N HIS A 397 -25.74 1.15 -30.34
CA HIS A 397 -26.01 -0.09 -29.62
C HIS A 397 -25.98 -1.33 -30.53
N GLU A 398 -26.42 -1.18 -31.81
CA GLU A 398 -26.35 -2.26 -32.80
C GLU A 398 -24.90 -2.61 -33.19
N GLU A 399 -24.07 -1.60 -33.43
CA GLU A 399 -22.66 -1.78 -33.76
C GLU A 399 -21.90 -2.37 -32.56
N ARG A 400 -22.20 -1.92 -31.34
CA ARG A 400 -21.66 -2.49 -30.12
C ARG A 400 -22.03 -3.97 -29.96
N ALA A 401 -23.28 -4.34 -30.18
CA ALA A 401 -23.75 -5.73 -30.13
C ALA A 401 -23.02 -6.61 -31.16
N ARG A 402 -22.79 -6.06 -32.38
CA ARG A 402 -22.02 -6.74 -33.41
C ARG A 402 -20.57 -6.98 -32.98
N ILE A 403 -19.87 -5.96 -32.49
CA ILE A 403 -18.48 -6.07 -31.98
C ILE A 403 -18.42 -7.10 -30.85
N GLN A 404 -19.39 -7.10 -29.92
CA GLN A 404 -19.45 -8.09 -28.84
C GLN A 404 -19.63 -9.50 -29.35
N SER A 405 -20.50 -9.71 -30.36
CA SER A 405 -20.74 -11.04 -30.94
C SER A 405 -19.50 -11.56 -31.68
N GLU A 406 -18.84 -10.72 -32.46
CA GLU A 406 -17.61 -11.04 -33.18
C GLU A 406 -16.47 -11.38 -32.19
N TYR A 407 -16.31 -10.60 -31.14
CA TYR A 407 -15.29 -10.83 -30.12
C TYR A 407 -15.52 -12.12 -29.33
N ARG A 408 -16.79 -12.45 -29.04
CA ARG A 408 -17.16 -13.75 -28.43
C ARG A 408 -16.88 -14.95 -29.38
N ALA A 409 -17.16 -14.80 -30.66
CA ALA A 409 -16.90 -15.85 -31.65
C ALA A 409 -15.40 -16.13 -31.75
N LEU A 410 -14.55 -15.10 -31.88
CA LEU A 410 -13.09 -15.22 -31.90
C LEU A 410 -12.55 -15.86 -30.62
N ALA A 411 -13.06 -15.49 -29.45
CA ALA A 411 -12.65 -16.09 -28.18
C ALA A 411 -13.03 -17.58 -28.07
N LEU A 412 -14.16 -17.97 -28.64
CA LEU A 412 -14.58 -19.38 -28.74
C LEU A 412 -13.70 -20.16 -29.70
N GLU A 413 -13.32 -19.62 -30.85
CA GLU A 413 -12.40 -20.23 -31.81
C GLU A 413 -11.01 -20.43 -31.22
N GLU A 414 -10.44 -19.42 -30.52
CA GLU A 414 -9.16 -19.57 -29.82
C GLU A 414 -9.20 -20.60 -28.69
N SER A 415 -10.35 -20.75 -28.02
CA SER A 415 -10.55 -21.76 -26.98
C SER A 415 -10.76 -23.17 -27.52
N SER A 416 -11.25 -23.30 -28.75
CA SER A 416 -11.59 -24.56 -29.43
C SER A 416 -10.51 -25.06 -30.38
N GLN A 417 -9.46 -24.29 -30.68
CA GLN A 417 -8.30 -24.81 -31.42
C GLN A 417 -7.63 -25.95 -30.66
N PRO A 418 -7.74 -27.22 -31.15
CA PRO A 418 -7.32 -28.36 -30.36
C PRO A 418 -5.80 -28.51 -30.42
N LEU A 419 -5.27 -29.04 -29.35
CA LEU A 419 -4.08 -29.86 -29.13
C LEU A 419 -3.41 -30.52 -30.36
N ALA A 420 -3.91 -30.34 -31.58
CA ALA A 420 -3.41 -30.97 -32.81
C ALA A 420 -1.99 -30.52 -33.19
N GLU A 421 -1.64 -29.25 -33.04
CA GLU A 421 -0.28 -28.78 -33.31
C GLU A 421 0.71 -29.20 -32.20
N THR A 422 0.26 -29.22 -30.96
CA THR A 422 1.09 -29.69 -29.83
C THR A 422 1.29 -31.22 -29.90
N GLN A 423 0.35 -31.96 -30.45
CA GLN A 423 0.52 -33.40 -30.70
C GLN A 423 1.44 -33.70 -31.90
N LYS A 424 1.42 -32.86 -32.92
CA LYS A 424 2.35 -32.99 -34.08
C LYS A 424 3.80 -32.72 -33.66
N SER A 425 4.04 -31.66 -32.91
CA SER A 425 5.37 -31.35 -32.34
C SER A 425 5.84 -32.44 -31.37
N ARG A 426 4.94 -33.01 -30.56
CA ARG A 426 5.27 -34.13 -29.65
C ARG A 426 5.57 -35.43 -30.36
N ARG A 427 4.91 -35.73 -31.46
CA ARG A 427 5.25 -36.91 -32.29
C ARG A 427 6.62 -36.73 -32.93
N GLN A 428 6.93 -35.55 -33.45
CA GLN A 428 8.26 -35.25 -34.00
C GLN A 428 9.36 -35.30 -32.93
N GLU A 429 9.15 -34.77 -31.73
CA GLU A 429 10.13 -34.87 -30.62
C GLU A 429 10.27 -36.30 -30.08
N ALA A 430 9.20 -37.10 -30.07
CA ALA A 430 9.24 -38.50 -29.67
C ALA A 430 9.99 -39.35 -30.69
N ASP A 431 9.81 -39.08 -31.98
CA ASP A 431 10.52 -39.76 -33.07
C ASP A 431 11.99 -39.39 -33.14
N ILE A 432 12.34 -38.12 -32.85
CA ILE A 432 13.75 -37.66 -32.73
C ILE A 432 14.42 -38.27 -31.49
N ASN A 433 13.73 -38.41 -30.37
CA ASN A 433 14.28 -39.05 -29.17
C ASN A 433 14.39 -40.57 -29.33
N LYS A 434 13.50 -41.22 -30.06
CA LYS A 434 13.60 -42.65 -30.38
C LYS A 434 14.78 -42.95 -31.29
N ALA A 435 15.05 -42.09 -32.27
CA ALA A 435 16.23 -42.19 -33.15
C ALA A 435 17.56 -41.87 -32.42
N ARG A 436 17.52 -41.15 -31.28
CA ARG A 436 18.70 -40.88 -30.44
C ARG A 436 18.99 -42.00 -29.44
N THR A 437 17.99 -42.72 -28.96
CA THR A 437 18.15 -43.85 -28.03
C THR A 437 18.66 -45.11 -28.68
N ASP A 438 18.41 -45.32 -29.99
CA ASP A 438 18.93 -46.46 -30.71
C ASP A 438 20.44 -46.36 -31.08
N LYS A 439 21.07 -45.20 -30.86
CA LYS A 439 22.53 -45.01 -31.11
C LYS A 439 23.41 -45.05 -29.86
N THR A 440 22.86 -45.25 -28.66
CA THR A 440 23.63 -45.21 -27.38
C THR A 440 23.23 -46.32 -26.41
N SER A 441 22.98 -47.51 -26.89
CA SER A 441 22.85 -48.70 -26.03
C SER A 441 24.14 -49.49 -25.98
N ILE A 442 25.10 -49.01 -25.18
CA ILE A 442 26.11 -49.86 -24.48
C ILE A 442 26.66 -48.98 -23.31
N ASN A 443 26.49 -49.51 -22.08
CA ASN A 443 27.05 -49.05 -20.79
C ASN A 443 26.36 -47.86 -20.08
N LYS A 444 25.46 -48.16 -19.18
CA LYS A 444 25.49 -47.89 -17.74
C LYS A 444 24.09 -48.04 -17.11
N ALA A 445 23.83 -49.22 -16.62
CA ALA A 445 22.72 -49.45 -15.68
C ALA A 445 23.17 -49.01 -14.26
N SER A 446 22.22 -48.45 -13.55
CA SER A 446 22.24 -48.15 -12.12
C SER A 446 22.73 -46.74 -11.70
N THR A 447 21.91 -45.67 -11.89
CA THR A 447 21.80 -44.54 -10.95
C THR A 447 20.75 -43.47 -11.34
N ASN A 448 19.81 -43.69 -12.21
CA ASN A 448 18.96 -42.60 -12.75
C ASN A 448 17.43 -42.83 -12.65
N LYS A 449 16.92 -43.58 -11.63
CA LYS A 449 15.46 -43.69 -11.44
C LYS A 449 14.82 -42.55 -10.61
N ALA A 450 15.58 -41.80 -9.82
CA ALA A 450 15.06 -40.74 -8.97
C ALA A 450 15.00 -39.35 -9.61
N SER A 451 15.88 -39.06 -10.58
CA SER A 451 15.90 -37.78 -11.30
C SER A 451 14.84 -37.66 -12.38
N THR A 452 14.53 -38.74 -13.09
CA THR A 452 13.53 -38.79 -14.17
C THR A 452 12.10 -38.65 -13.64
N GLN A 453 11.80 -39.14 -12.43
CA GLN A 453 10.49 -38.98 -11.81
C GLN A 453 10.24 -37.53 -11.27
N LYS A 454 11.27 -36.81 -10.84
CA LYS A 454 11.16 -35.41 -10.45
C LYS A 454 10.96 -34.46 -11.64
N GLU A 455 11.65 -34.69 -12.74
CA GLU A 455 11.49 -33.90 -13.97
C GLU A 455 10.13 -34.13 -14.65
N SER A 456 9.61 -35.35 -14.70
CA SER A 456 8.29 -35.64 -15.24
C SER A 456 7.17 -35.02 -14.39
N SER A 457 7.28 -35.02 -13.08
CA SER A 457 6.31 -34.38 -12.17
C SER A 457 6.35 -32.86 -12.24
N GLN A 458 7.51 -32.25 -12.46
CA GLN A 458 7.63 -30.79 -12.67
C GLN A 458 7.06 -30.34 -14.03
N LYS A 459 7.32 -31.08 -15.09
CA LYS A 459 6.73 -30.84 -16.44
C LYS A 459 5.20 -30.98 -16.42
N THR A 460 4.66 -31.95 -15.69
CA THR A 460 3.21 -32.14 -15.55
C THR A 460 2.57 -31.03 -14.70
N ARG A 461 3.24 -30.53 -13.66
CA ARG A 461 2.77 -29.37 -12.85
C ARG A 461 2.82 -28.06 -13.65
N ALA A 462 3.86 -27.84 -14.45
CA ALA A 462 3.97 -26.67 -15.31
C ALA A 462 2.87 -26.65 -16.40
N GLN A 463 2.57 -27.81 -17.00
CA GLN A 463 1.50 -27.95 -18.00
C GLN A 463 0.10 -27.77 -17.39
N LYS A 464 -0.16 -28.28 -16.18
CA LYS A 464 -1.41 -27.99 -15.45
C LYS A 464 -1.55 -26.50 -15.12
N ARG A 465 -0.46 -25.82 -14.76
CA ARG A 465 -0.48 -24.36 -14.52
C ARG A 465 -0.77 -23.56 -15.80
N ILE A 466 -0.20 -23.95 -16.93
CA ILE A 466 -0.44 -23.30 -18.23
C ILE A 466 -1.88 -23.54 -18.69
N SER A 467 -2.42 -24.76 -18.56
CA SER A 467 -3.81 -25.06 -18.91
C SER A 467 -4.82 -24.34 -17.99
N HIS A 468 -4.53 -24.23 -16.69
CA HIS A 468 -5.36 -23.44 -15.77
C HIS A 468 -5.29 -21.92 -16.05
N ARG A 469 -4.12 -21.40 -16.43
CA ARG A 469 -3.98 -20.00 -16.82
C ARG A 469 -4.73 -19.70 -18.12
N ARG A 470 -4.68 -20.59 -19.11
CA ARG A 470 -5.45 -20.48 -20.36
C ARG A 470 -6.96 -20.60 -20.13
N LYS A 471 -7.42 -21.53 -19.29
CA LYS A 471 -8.85 -21.64 -18.92
C LYS A 471 -9.34 -20.41 -18.15
N ARG A 472 -8.54 -19.83 -17.26
CA ARG A 472 -8.87 -18.57 -16.57
C ARG A 472 -8.94 -17.40 -17.56
N ALA A 473 -7.96 -17.26 -18.46
CA ALA A 473 -7.95 -16.23 -19.49
C ALA A 473 -9.16 -16.37 -20.42
N ALA A 474 -9.49 -17.57 -20.90
CA ALA A 474 -10.68 -17.82 -21.71
C ALA A 474 -11.99 -17.52 -20.96
N THR A 475 -12.05 -17.81 -19.66
CA THR A 475 -13.22 -17.46 -18.82
C THR A 475 -13.33 -15.95 -18.57
N GLU A 476 -12.20 -15.25 -18.47
CA GLU A 476 -12.17 -13.78 -18.38
C GLU A 476 -12.54 -13.12 -19.72
N ILE A 477 -12.07 -13.66 -20.84
CA ILE A 477 -12.44 -13.19 -22.19
C ILE A 477 -13.93 -13.44 -22.46
N LEU A 478 -14.48 -14.58 -22.05
CA LEU A 478 -15.92 -14.88 -22.15
C LEU A 478 -16.79 -13.97 -21.25
N LYS A 479 -16.21 -13.42 -20.17
CA LYS A 479 -16.84 -12.39 -19.33
C LYS A 479 -16.61 -10.98 -19.87
N ALA A 480 -15.56 -10.75 -20.64
CA ALA A 480 -15.30 -9.47 -21.27
C ALA A 480 -16.30 -9.21 -22.39
N GLN A 481 -17.17 -8.25 -22.21
CA GLN A 481 -18.21 -7.91 -23.17
C GLN A 481 -17.66 -7.19 -24.43
N LEU A 482 -16.46 -6.55 -24.34
CA LEU A 482 -15.84 -5.75 -25.40
C LEU A 482 -14.31 -5.95 -25.41
N PRO A 483 -13.63 -5.71 -26.54
CA PRO A 483 -12.17 -5.69 -26.61
C PRO A 483 -11.54 -4.69 -25.66
N SER A 484 -10.38 -5.00 -25.09
CA SER A 484 -9.67 -4.11 -24.14
C SER A 484 -9.21 -2.79 -24.76
N ASP A 485 -9.03 -2.74 -26.08
CA ASP A 485 -8.58 -1.58 -26.86
C ASP A 485 -9.74 -0.79 -27.48
N ILE A 486 -10.99 -1.13 -27.17
CA ILE A 486 -12.18 -0.51 -27.78
C ILE A 486 -12.18 1.00 -27.60
N CYS A 487 -11.88 1.53 -26.42
CA CYS A 487 -11.83 2.97 -26.17
C CYS A 487 -10.82 3.68 -27.08
N GLN A 488 -9.65 3.08 -27.28
CA GLN A 488 -8.63 3.62 -28.17
C GLN A 488 -9.10 3.64 -29.63
N ARG A 489 -9.83 2.60 -30.06
CA ARG A 489 -10.41 2.55 -31.40
C ARG A 489 -11.45 3.65 -31.59
N LEU A 490 -12.35 3.86 -30.64
CA LEU A 490 -13.36 4.92 -30.72
C LEU A 490 -12.72 6.31 -30.84
N ILE A 491 -11.69 6.57 -30.04
CA ILE A 491 -10.93 7.83 -30.08
C ILE A 491 -10.23 7.99 -31.45
N CYS A 492 -9.60 6.94 -31.95
CA CYS A 492 -8.93 6.99 -33.25
C CYS A 492 -9.90 7.28 -34.42
N ILE A 493 -11.15 6.80 -34.31
CA ILE A 493 -12.19 7.10 -35.31
C ILE A 493 -12.63 8.57 -35.20
N ALA A 494 -12.82 9.09 -33.97
CA ALA A 494 -13.14 10.51 -33.75
C ALA A 494 -11.99 11.43 -34.20
N ASP A 495 -10.73 11.01 -34.02
CA ASP A 495 -9.54 11.72 -34.45
C ASP A 495 -9.46 11.89 -35.98
N LYS A 496 -9.83 10.87 -36.75
CA LYS A 496 -9.94 10.98 -38.21
C LYS A 496 -10.93 12.07 -38.62
N ALA A 497 -12.08 12.17 -37.94
CA ALA A 497 -13.05 13.21 -38.21
C ALA A 497 -12.54 14.59 -37.77
N LEU A 498 -11.81 14.69 -36.70
CA LEU A 498 -11.14 15.92 -36.25
C LEU A 498 -10.10 16.39 -37.28
N TYR A 499 -9.31 15.46 -37.81
CA TYR A 499 -8.36 15.78 -38.88
C TYR A 499 -9.08 16.32 -40.12
N GLU A 500 -10.17 15.68 -40.52
CA GLU A 500 -11.02 16.16 -41.62
C GLU A 500 -11.59 17.56 -41.36
N ALA A 501 -11.98 17.86 -40.09
CA ALA A 501 -12.43 19.20 -39.71
C ALA A 501 -11.34 20.26 -39.89
N LYS A 502 -10.10 19.92 -39.51
CA LYS A 502 -8.94 20.79 -39.73
C LYS A 502 -8.63 21.04 -41.21
N ASP A 503 -8.69 19.98 -42.03
CA ASP A 503 -8.41 20.07 -43.47
C ASP A 503 -9.48 20.87 -44.25
N ARG A 504 -10.75 20.79 -43.82
CA ARG A 504 -11.85 21.55 -44.42
C ARG A 504 -11.89 23.03 -44.04
N GLY A 505 -10.88 23.57 -43.35
CA GLY A 505 -10.77 24.97 -42.99
C GLY A 505 -10.97 25.32 -41.53
N ARG A 506 -10.97 24.33 -40.64
CA ARG A 506 -11.10 24.49 -39.17
C ARG A 506 -12.45 25.05 -38.70
N ASN A 507 -12.59 25.34 -37.43
CA ASN A 507 -13.81 25.89 -36.80
C ASN A 507 -15.10 25.18 -37.23
N GLN A 508 -15.10 23.87 -37.23
CA GLN A 508 -16.23 23.05 -37.65
C GLN A 508 -16.31 21.70 -36.92
N VAL A 509 -17.47 21.09 -37.04
CA VAL A 509 -17.76 19.77 -36.48
C VAL A 509 -17.92 18.78 -37.61
N VAL A 510 -17.16 17.69 -37.58
CA VAL A 510 -17.24 16.60 -38.54
C VAL A 510 -17.69 15.32 -37.86
N SER A 511 -18.63 14.60 -38.49
CA SER A 511 -19.13 13.30 -38.04
C SER A 511 -18.28 12.17 -38.64
N ALA A 512 -17.63 11.37 -37.83
CA ALA A 512 -16.92 10.19 -38.27
C ALA A 512 -17.88 9.13 -38.84
N ASN A 513 -19.11 9.02 -38.32
CA ASN A 513 -20.12 8.10 -38.84
C ASN A 513 -20.49 8.45 -40.29
N ALA A 514 -20.61 9.74 -40.63
CA ALA A 514 -20.89 10.20 -41.99
C ALA A 514 -19.69 9.96 -42.94
N VAL A 515 -18.48 10.21 -42.49
CA VAL A 515 -17.25 9.96 -43.26
C VAL A 515 -17.12 8.47 -43.60
N LEU A 516 -17.32 7.58 -42.61
CA LEU A 516 -17.27 6.13 -42.81
C LEU A 516 -18.37 5.62 -43.74
N ALA A 517 -19.57 6.20 -43.68
CA ALA A 517 -20.65 5.87 -44.60
C ALA A 517 -20.30 6.24 -46.03
N ALA A 518 -19.77 7.45 -46.24
CA ALA A 518 -19.35 7.92 -47.57
C ALA A 518 -18.17 7.10 -48.16
N GLU A 519 -17.25 6.60 -47.34
CA GLU A 519 -16.19 5.71 -47.76
C GLU A 519 -16.75 4.32 -48.22
N LYS A 520 -17.70 3.77 -47.44
CA LYS A 520 -18.36 2.51 -47.83
C LYS A 520 -19.14 2.64 -49.13
N ASP A 521 -19.84 3.75 -49.34
CA ASP A 521 -20.58 4.00 -50.58
C ASP A 521 -19.63 4.15 -51.78
N LYS A 522 -18.50 4.85 -51.63
CA LYS A 522 -17.45 4.95 -52.67
C LYS A 522 -16.87 3.57 -53.05
N ILE A 523 -16.61 2.73 -52.06
CA ILE A 523 -16.13 1.36 -52.26
C ILE A 523 -17.20 0.50 -52.95
N ALA A 524 -18.46 0.59 -52.53
CA ALA A 524 -19.56 -0.14 -53.13
C ALA A 524 -19.79 0.28 -54.59
N VAL A 525 -19.69 1.55 -54.93
CA VAL A 525 -19.76 2.09 -56.32
C VAL A 525 -18.59 1.58 -57.14
N LEU A 526 -17.37 1.52 -56.60
CA LEU A 526 -16.19 0.99 -57.33
C LEU A 526 -16.33 -0.51 -57.64
N TYR A 527 -16.96 -1.30 -56.75
CA TYR A 527 -17.25 -2.70 -57.01
C TYR A 527 -18.48 -2.97 -57.87
N ALA A 528 -19.40 -2.01 -57.99
CA ALA A 528 -20.57 -2.11 -58.87
C ALA A 528 -20.27 -1.69 -60.32
N THR A 529 -19.16 -1.01 -60.57
CA THR A 529 -18.69 -0.54 -61.88
C THR A 529 -17.55 -1.37 -62.45
N SER A 530 -17.11 -2.44 -61.75
CA SER A 530 -16.18 -3.46 -62.21
C SER A 530 -16.91 -4.76 -62.48
#